data_f89909c3b50bf4adb0366f53bff3d76e
#
_entry.id   f89909c3b50bf4adb0366f53bff3d76e
#
_cell.length_a   1.000
_cell.length_b   1.000
_cell.length_c   1.000
_cell.angle_alpha   90.00
_cell.angle_beta   90.00
_cell.angle_gamma   90.00
#
_symmetry.space_group_name_H-M   'P 1'
#
loop_
_entity.id
_entity.type
_entity.pdbx_description
1 polymer ?
#
loop_
_entity_poly.entity_id
_entity_poly.type
_entity_poly.pdbx_seq_one_letter_code
_entity_poly.pdbx_strand_id
1 'polypeptide(L)'
;MDAKAEKIALFRYGLIAPLILETLPRGELTRRAEEIAARTYDIPFSQRHSLSVDTLLDWALRYRRGGFAALAPQTRRDRGQSRALTPQLAELIERLKRENPHRTGTTLLRELALVSTVGTVSRSTLYRFLKQRGLTARQLLAPAPRKKFEAEFSNQECYT
;
A
#
# COMPACT_ATOMS: atom_id res chain seq x y z
N MET A 1 7.76 -15.69 5.16
CA MET A 1 8.13 -14.25 5.31
C MET A 1 8.78 -13.84 4.01
N ASP A 2 8.50 -12.67 3.47
CA ASP A 2 9.19 -12.15 2.29
C ASP A 2 10.66 -11.83 2.62
N ALA A 3 11.60 -12.09 1.71
CA ALA A 3 13.04 -11.88 1.92
C ALA A 3 13.39 -10.44 2.37
N LYS A 4 12.63 -9.45 1.88
CA LYS A 4 12.76 -8.07 2.34
C LYS A 4 12.34 -7.89 3.79
N ALA A 5 11.22 -8.50 4.18
CA ALA A 5 10.69 -8.43 5.54
C ALA A 5 11.61 -9.14 6.53
N GLU A 6 12.22 -10.24 6.11
CA GLU A 6 13.19 -11.00 6.89
C GLU A 6 14.46 -10.20 7.16
N LYS A 7 15.06 -9.56 6.14
CA LYS A 7 16.22 -8.69 6.31
C LYS A 7 15.95 -7.56 7.32
N ILE A 8 14.76 -6.96 7.26
CA ILE A 8 14.36 -5.91 8.20
C ILE A 8 14.20 -6.49 9.62
N ALA A 9 13.59 -7.67 9.77
CA ALA A 9 13.41 -8.32 11.06
C ALA A 9 14.75 -8.72 11.70
N LEU A 10 15.70 -9.25 10.91
CA LEU A 10 17.05 -9.58 11.35
C LEU A 10 17.81 -8.34 11.83
N PHE A 11 17.76 -7.25 11.07
CA PHE A 11 18.37 -5.99 11.46
C PHE A 11 17.81 -5.48 12.80
N ARG A 12 16.48 -5.48 12.96
CA ARG A 12 15.82 -5.07 14.21
C ARG A 12 16.20 -5.97 15.37
N TYR A 13 16.20 -7.27 15.14
CA TYR A 13 16.59 -8.25 16.16
C TYR A 13 18.04 -8.03 16.63
N GLY A 14 18.99 -7.84 15.71
CA GLY A 14 20.39 -7.60 16.07
C GLY A 14 20.57 -6.36 16.97
N LEU A 15 19.76 -5.31 16.76
CA LEU A 15 19.81 -4.10 17.58
C LEU A 15 19.19 -4.28 18.96
N ILE A 16 18.11 -5.03 19.08
CA ILE A 16 17.40 -5.23 20.35
C ILE A 16 17.90 -6.44 21.14
N ALA A 17 18.73 -7.30 20.56
CA ALA A 17 19.24 -8.48 21.24
C ALA A 17 19.81 -8.18 22.64
N PRO A 18 20.64 -7.13 22.86
CA PRO A 18 21.12 -6.78 24.19
C PRO A 18 20.02 -6.36 25.17
N LEU A 19 18.85 -5.93 24.66
CA LEU A 19 17.71 -5.47 25.46
C LEU A 19 16.77 -6.62 25.88
N ILE A 20 16.86 -7.78 25.21
CA ILE A 20 15.91 -8.88 25.39
C ILE A 20 16.54 -10.15 25.97
N LEU A 21 17.84 -10.37 25.74
CA LEU A 21 18.54 -11.58 26.16
C LEU A 21 18.85 -11.58 27.67
N GLU A 22 18.96 -10.41 28.30
CA GLU A 22 19.25 -10.26 29.71
C GLU A 22 18.05 -9.70 30.47
N THR A 23 17.86 -10.15 31.70
CA THR A 23 16.89 -9.54 32.62
C THR A 23 17.54 -8.28 33.21
N LEU A 24 17.22 -7.14 32.64
CA LEU A 24 17.79 -5.86 33.02
C LEU A 24 17.02 -5.25 34.20
N PRO A 25 17.73 -4.64 35.20
CA PRO A 25 17.08 -3.88 36.25
C PRO A 25 16.36 -2.64 35.71
N ARG A 26 15.46 -2.08 36.53
CA ARG A 26 14.67 -0.91 36.18
C ARG A 26 15.57 0.27 35.83
N GLY A 27 15.34 0.90 34.66
CA GLY A 27 16.15 2.01 34.15
C GLY A 27 17.34 1.61 33.27
N GLU A 28 17.92 0.43 33.47
CA GLU A 28 19.05 -0.06 32.66
C GLU A 28 18.63 -0.31 31.20
N LEU A 29 17.40 -0.77 30.98
CA LEU A 29 16.83 -0.98 29.65
C LEU A 29 16.84 0.31 28.82
N THR A 30 16.43 1.43 29.43
CA THR A 30 16.38 2.73 28.77
C THR A 30 17.78 3.25 28.48
N ARG A 31 18.70 3.14 29.45
CA ARG A 31 20.10 3.54 29.29
C ARG A 31 20.78 2.78 28.13
N ARG A 32 20.62 1.47 28.04
CA ARG A 32 21.15 0.69 26.92
C ARG A 32 20.49 1.04 25.58
N ALA A 33 19.19 1.32 25.58
CA ALA A 33 18.51 1.78 24.39
C ALA A 33 19.02 3.16 23.92
N GLU A 34 19.37 4.06 24.85
CA GLU A 34 20.02 5.35 24.55
C GLU A 34 21.41 5.16 23.93
N GLU A 35 22.23 4.27 24.49
CA GLU A 35 23.54 3.93 23.94
C GLU A 35 23.46 3.36 22.51
N ILE A 36 22.45 2.54 22.23
CA ILE A 36 22.19 2.02 20.89
C ILE A 36 21.68 3.15 19.98
N ALA A 37 20.76 3.97 20.46
CA ALA A 37 20.17 5.07 19.65
C ALA A 37 21.19 6.16 19.27
N ALA A 38 22.26 6.33 20.07
CA ALA A 38 23.34 7.31 19.81
C ALA A 38 24.21 6.94 18.59
N ARG A 39 24.12 5.72 18.08
CA ARG A 39 24.91 5.24 16.96
C ARG A 39 24.19 5.46 15.63
N THR A 40 24.97 5.54 14.56
CA THR A 40 24.43 5.57 13.18
C THR A 40 24.41 4.17 12.59
N TYR A 41 23.39 3.87 11.80
CA TYR A 41 23.13 2.56 11.21
C TYR A 41 22.82 2.67 9.72
N ASP A 42 23.21 1.67 8.96
CA ASP A 42 22.68 1.45 7.61
C ASP A 42 21.39 0.62 7.72
N ILE A 43 20.26 1.34 7.73
CA ILE A 43 18.95 0.72 7.93
C ILE A 43 18.46 0.13 6.60
N PRO A 44 18.23 -1.19 6.52
CA PRO A 44 17.81 -1.83 5.29
C PRO A 44 16.57 -1.18 4.68
N PHE A 45 16.65 -0.81 3.41
CA PHE A 45 15.56 -0.20 2.64
C PHE A 45 15.05 1.14 3.18
N SER A 46 15.89 1.89 3.89
CA SER A 46 15.57 3.22 4.43
C SER A 46 16.69 4.19 4.11
N GLN A 47 16.36 5.47 3.99
CA GLN A 47 17.34 6.57 3.90
C GLN A 47 17.70 7.16 5.27
N ARG A 48 17.09 6.63 6.34
CA ARG A 48 17.38 7.07 7.71
C ARG A 48 18.58 6.32 8.25
N HIS A 49 19.41 7.01 9.01
CA HIS A 49 20.61 6.44 9.65
C HIS A 49 20.55 6.48 11.18
N SER A 50 19.49 7.06 11.73
CA SER A 50 19.30 7.17 13.19
C SER A 50 17.99 6.53 13.62
N LEU A 51 17.98 6.04 14.86
CA LEU A 51 16.83 5.42 15.50
C LEU A 51 16.56 6.13 16.82
N SER A 52 15.29 6.26 17.21
CA SER A 52 14.91 6.77 18.53
C SER A 52 14.89 5.65 19.57
N VAL A 53 15.10 6.02 20.81
CA VAL A 53 14.98 5.11 21.97
C VAL A 53 13.62 4.43 22.01
N ASP A 54 12.54 5.19 21.78
CA ASP A 54 11.18 4.66 21.76
C ASP A 54 10.98 3.58 20.67
N THR A 55 11.64 3.73 19.51
CA THR A 55 11.59 2.71 18.45
C THR A 55 12.24 1.40 18.89
N LEU A 56 13.37 1.47 19.57
CA LEU A 56 14.08 0.29 20.09
C LEU A 56 13.27 -0.41 21.16
N LEU A 57 12.70 0.35 22.09
CA LEU A 57 11.84 -0.18 23.17
C LEU A 57 10.55 -0.79 22.61
N ASP A 58 9.93 -0.18 21.60
CA ASP A 58 8.74 -0.73 20.91
C ASP A 58 9.09 -2.06 20.22
N TRP A 59 10.23 -2.17 19.54
CA TRP A 59 10.67 -3.42 18.94
C TRP A 59 10.94 -4.51 19.99
N ALA A 60 11.58 -4.16 21.09
CA ALA A 60 11.81 -5.10 22.20
C ALA A 60 10.48 -5.61 22.79
N LEU A 61 9.50 -4.72 22.97
CA LEU A 61 8.16 -5.08 23.44
C LEU A 61 7.42 -5.98 22.43
N ARG A 62 7.49 -5.67 21.13
CA ARG A 62 6.90 -6.50 20.07
C ARG A 62 7.52 -7.88 20.03
N TYR A 63 8.83 -7.97 20.15
CA TYR A 63 9.52 -9.26 20.22
C TYR A 63 9.06 -10.09 21.40
N ARG A 64 8.96 -9.50 22.59
CA ARG A 64 8.48 -10.21 23.81
C ARG A 64 7.05 -10.73 23.65
N ARG A 65 6.19 -10.05 22.90
CA ARG A 65 4.79 -10.44 22.67
C ARG A 65 4.58 -11.45 21.55
N GLY A 66 5.35 -11.38 20.51
CA GLY A 66 5.10 -12.16 19.28
C GLY A 66 6.35 -12.76 18.63
N GLY A 67 7.48 -12.78 19.35
CA GLY A 67 8.74 -13.35 18.86
C GLY A 67 9.30 -12.63 17.64
N PHE A 68 10.16 -13.31 16.93
CA PHE A 68 10.86 -12.78 15.75
C PHE A 68 9.90 -12.30 14.64
N ALA A 69 8.81 -13.02 14.43
CA ALA A 69 7.83 -12.66 13.41
C ALA A 69 7.19 -11.28 13.63
N ALA A 70 7.08 -10.82 14.87
CA ALA A 70 6.52 -9.51 15.21
C ALA A 70 7.46 -8.34 14.87
N LEU A 71 8.73 -8.61 14.57
CA LEU A 71 9.71 -7.63 14.11
C LEU A 71 9.60 -7.34 12.62
N ALA A 72 8.92 -8.19 11.85
CA ALA A 72 8.66 -7.94 10.44
C ALA A 72 7.83 -6.66 10.25
N PRO A 73 8.05 -5.89 9.16
CA PRO A 73 7.22 -4.75 8.84
C PRO A 73 5.79 -5.19 8.57
N GLN A 74 4.85 -4.66 9.34
CA GLN A 74 3.44 -4.94 9.13
C GLN A 74 2.89 -4.04 8.02
N THR A 75 2.30 -4.66 7.02
CA THR A 75 1.54 -3.94 6.00
C THR A 75 0.25 -3.44 6.62
N ARG A 76 -0.10 -2.18 6.39
CA ARG A 76 -1.39 -1.66 6.86
C ARG A 76 -2.52 -2.51 6.28
N ARG A 77 -3.43 -2.98 7.13
CA ARG A 77 -4.61 -3.79 6.73
C ARG A 77 -5.57 -3.02 5.83
N ASP A 78 -5.60 -1.70 5.95
CA ASP A 78 -6.45 -0.78 5.17
C ASP A 78 -5.79 -0.27 3.88
N ARG A 79 -4.63 -0.83 3.50
CA ARG A 79 -3.93 -0.43 2.28
C ARG A 79 -4.79 -0.70 1.05
N GLY A 80 -5.15 0.37 0.34
CA GLY A 80 -6.00 0.29 -0.86
C GLY A 80 -7.50 0.31 -0.57
N GLN A 81 -7.91 0.26 0.70
CA GLN A 81 -9.31 0.41 1.09
C GLN A 81 -9.57 1.84 1.56
N SER A 82 -10.54 2.49 0.95
CA SER A 82 -10.98 3.82 1.38
C SER A 82 -12.12 3.68 2.38
N ARG A 83 -11.97 4.23 3.58
CA ARG A 83 -13.05 4.26 4.59
C ARG A 83 -14.29 5.04 4.12
N ALA A 84 -14.10 5.96 3.18
CA ALA A 84 -15.20 6.75 2.60
C ALA A 84 -15.99 5.98 1.51
N LEU A 85 -15.51 4.83 1.05
CA LEU A 85 -16.16 4.01 0.04
C LEU A 85 -16.76 2.76 0.71
N THR A 86 -18.03 2.84 1.09
CA THR A 86 -18.77 1.65 1.50
C THR A 86 -18.96 0.70 0.31
N PRO A 87 -19.14 -0.61 0.53
CA PRO A 87 -19.39 -1.56 -0.55
C PRO A 87 -20.56 -1.15 -1.47
N GLN A 88 -21.66 -0.69 -0.88
CA GLN A 88 -22.84 -0.22 -1.62
C GLN A 88 -22.52 0.99 -2.53
N LEU A 89 -21.74 1.93 -2.00
CA LEU A 89 -21.33 3.10 -2.77
C LEU A 89 -20.35 2.73 -3.90
N ALA A 90 -19.48 1.76 -3.66
CA ALA A 90 -18.57 1.23 -4.68
C ALA A 90 -19.35 0.58 -5.85
N GLU A 91 -20.33 -0.26 -5.54
CA GLU A 91 -21.21 -0.89 -6.53
C GLU A 91 -22.01 0.15 -7.33
N LEU A 92 -22.55 1.17 -6.67
CA LEU A 92 -23.26 2.26 -7.32
C LEU A 92 -22.36 3.01 -8.31
N ILE A 93 -21.14 3.36 -7.88
CA ILE A 93 -20.16 4.02 -8.75
C ILE A 93 -19.81 3.15 -9.97
N GLU A 94 -19.59 1.85 -9.76
CA GLU A 94 -19.31 0.92 -10.85
C GLU A 94 -20.45 0.84 -11.84
N ARG A 95 -21.69 0.70 -11.37
CA ARG A 95 -22.89 0.67 -12.19
C ARG A 95 -23.02 1.95 -13.03
N LEU A 96 -22.99 3.12 -12.39
CA LEU A 96 -23.11 4.41 -13.05
C LEU A 96 -22.02 4.63 -14.11
N LYS A 97 -20.81 4.15 -13.85
CA LYS A 97 -19.69 4.29 -14.77
C LYS A 97 -19.76 3.33 -15.95
N ARG A 98 -20.29 2.11 -15.75
CA ARG A 98 -20.53 1.14 -16.83
C ARG A 98 -21.71 1.54 -17.74
N GLU A 99 -22.77 2.10 -17.16
CA GLU A 99 -23.91 2.65 -17.93
C GLU A 99 -23.45 3.76 -18.90
N ASN A 100 -22.59 4.64 -18.44
CA ASN A 100 -22.03 5.70 -19.30
C ASN A 100 -20.53 5.91 -19.03
N PRO A 101 -19.65 5.31 -19.85
CA PRO A 101 -18.20 5.46 -19.73
C PRO A 101 -17.69 6.91 -19.85
N HIS A 102 -18.42 7.78 -20.56
CA HIS A 102 -18.07 9.20 -20.72
C HIS A 102 -18.42 10.06 -19.50
N ARG A 103 -19.21 9.54 -18.56
CA ARG A 103 -19.59 10.26 -17.34
C ARG A 103 -18.35 10.72 -16.58
N THR A 104 -18.23 12.02 -16.34
CA THR A 104 -17.05 12.62 -15.69
C THR A 104 -17.06 12.35 -14.19
N GLY A 105 -15.88 12.44 -13.51
CA GLY A 105 -15.81 12.30 -12.07
C GLY A 105 -16.62 13.37 -11.33
N THR A 106 -16.72 14.58 -11.87
CA THR A 106 -17.52 15.66 -11.29
C THR A 106 -19.02 15.34 -11.38
N THR A 107 -19.48 14.80 -12.50
CA THR A 107 -20.87 14.35 -12.67
C THR A 107 -21.19 13.22 -11.71
N LEU A 108 -20.31 12.22 -11.59
CA LEU A 108 -20.47 11.13 -10.63
C LEU A 108 -20.58 11.62 -9.19
N LEU A 109 -19.72 12.56 -8.77
CA LEU A 109 -19.79 13.11 -7.42
C LEU A 109 -21.10 13.85 -7.16
N ARG A 110 -21.63 14.56 -8.15
CA ARG A 110 -22.92 15.26 -8.06
C ARG A 110 -24.06 14.26 -7.93
N GLU A 111 -24.08 13.20 -8.75
CA GLU A 111 -25.09 12.15 -8.70
C GLU A 111 -25.05 11.38 -7.38
N LEU A 112 -23.84 11.06 -6.88
CA LEU A 112 -23.66 10.40 -5.58
C LEU A 112 -24.15 11.28 -4.41
N ALA A 113 -23.94 12.59 -4.48
CA ALA A 113 -24.43 13.52 -3.46
C ALA A 113 -25.96 13.57 -3.40
N LEU A 114 -26.66 13.30 -4.52
CA LEU A 114 -28.13 13.25 -4.56
C LEU A 114 -28.71 11.93 -4.02
N VAL A 115 -27.98 10.83 -4.20
CA VAL A 115 -28.49 9.48 -3.85
C VAL A 115 -28.05 9.02 -2.48
N SER A 116 -26.87 9.44 -2.00
CA SER A 116 -26.31 8.96 -0.73
C SER A 116 -26.37 10.02 0.37
N THR A 117 -27.09 9.70 1.44
CA THR A 117 -26.97 10.38 2.74
C THR A 117 -25.67 10.04 3.48
N VAL A 118 -24.85 9.16 2.95
CA VAL A 118 -23.64 8.63 3.58
C VAL A 118 -22.40 9.31 2.98
N GLY A 119 -21.90 10.32 3.67
CA GLY A 119 -20.54 10.88 3.54
C GLY A 119 -20.11 11.34 2.14
N THR A 120 -19.46 12.49 2.07
CA THR A 120 -18.90 13.03 0.83
C THR A 120 -17.62 12.28 0.44
N VAL A 121 -17.62 11.62 -0.72
CA VAL A 121 -16.41 11.03 -1.31
C VAL A 121 -15.59 12.13 -1.96
N SER A 122 -14.30 12.24 -1.59
CA SER A 122 -13.42 13.21 -2.24
C SER A 122 -13.15 12.83 -3.70
N ARG A 123 -12.92 13.83 -4.54
CA ARG A 123 -12.56 13.64 -5.95
C ARG A 123 -11.35 12.71 -6.11
N SER A 124 -10.34 12.89 -5.29
CA SER A 124 -9.12 12.05 -5.31
C SER A 124 -9.42 10.58 -4.99
N THR A 125 -10.30 10.33 -4.01
CA THR A 125 -10.73 8.98 -3.64
C THR A 125 -11.50 8.31 -4.78
N LEU A 126 -12.42 9.02 -5.41
CA LEU A 126 -13.17 8.53 -6.56
C LEU A 126 -12.25 8.16 -7.74
N TYR A 127 -11.35 9.06 -8.14
CA TYR A 127 -10.44 8.78 -9.26
C TYR A 127 -9.48 7.62 -8.96
N ARG A 128 -9.01 7.49 -7.72
CA ARG A 128 -8.16 6.36 -7.31
C ARG A 128 -8.94 5.05 -7.40
N PHE A 129 -10.19 5.03 -6.97
CA PHE A 129 -11.09 3.89 -7.06
C PHE A 129 -11.35 3.49 -8.52
N LEU A 130 -11.74 4.44 -9.38
CA LEU A 130 -11.98 4.19 -10.81
C LEU A 130 -10.73 3.63 -11.50
N LYS A 131 -9.54 4.16 -11.18
CA LYS A 131 -8.27 3.65 -11.72
C LYS A 131 -7.98 2.22 -11.25
N GLN A 132 -8.19 1.94 -9.97
CA GLN A 132 -7.94 0.62 -9.37
C GLN A 132 -8.87 -0.46 -9.94
N ARG A 133 -10.12 -0.10 -10.25
CA ARG A 133 -11.13 -1.00 -10.82
C ARG A 133 -11.14 -1.05 -12.35
N GLY A 134 -10.25 -0.33 -13.01
CA GLY A 134 -10.22 -0.31 -14.48
C GLY A 134 -11.41 0.41 -15.11
N LEU A 135 -12.07 1.32 -14.40
CA LEU A 135 -13.29 2.01 -14.80
C LEU A 135 -13.04 3.42 -15.34
N THR A 136 -11.82 3.74 -15.73
CA THR A 136 -11.55 5.02 -16.42
C THR A 136 -12.13 5.00 -17.82
N ALA A 137 -12.54 6.15 -18.37
CA ALA A 137 -13.08 6.24 -19.72
C ALA A 137 -12.13 5.61 -20.77
N ARG A 138 -10.82 5.86 -20.61
CA ARG A 138 -9.79 5.28 -21.48
C ARG A 138 -9.78 3.74 -21.45
N GLN A 139 -9.99 3.12 -20.28
CA GLN A 139 -9.97 1.67 -20.12
C GLN A 139 -11.26 1.03 -20.63
N LEU A 140 -12.40 1.67 -20.36
CA LEU A 140 -13.73 1.17 -20.79
C LEU A 140 -13.95 1.33 -22.30
N LEU A 141 -13.36 2.36 -22.93
CA LEU A 141 -13.50 2.70 -24.34
C LEU A 141 -12.27 2.29 -25.15
N ALA A 142 -11.31 1.59 -24.54
CA ALA A 142 -10.13 1.12 -25.27
C ALA A 142 -10.59 0.25 -26.46
N PRO A 143 -10.20 0.57 -27.70
CA PRO A 143 -10.47 -0.30 -28.84
C PRO A 143 -9.82 -1.66 -28.60
N ALA A 144 -10.47 -2.73 -29.05
CA ALA A 144 -9.88 -4.06 -29.03
C ALA A 144 -8.48 -4.02 -29.69
N PRO A 145 -7.49 -4.75 -29.17
CA PRO A 145 -6.16 -4.74 -29.76
C PRO A 145 -6.29 -5.13 -31.22
N ARG A 146 -5.87 -4.24 -32.13
CA ARG A 146 -5.85 -4.53 -33.56
C ARG A 146 -4.91 -5.71 -33.76
N LYS A 147 -5.40 -6.83 -34.30
CA LYS A 147 -4.54 -7.92 -34.75
C LYS A 147 -3.57 -7.31 -35.77
N LYS A 148 -2.26 -7.47 -35.55
CA LYS A 148 -1.28 -7.16 -36.59
C LYS A 148 -1.63 -8.04 -37.79
N PHE A 149 -1.85 -7.41 -38.93
CA PHE A 149 -1.92 -8.15 -40.16
C PHE A 149 -0.50 -8.64 -40.46
N GLU A 150 -0.28 -9.93 -40.38
CA GLU A 150 0.92 -10.57 -40.85
C GLU A 150 0.57 -11.22 -42.20
N ALA A 151 1.11 -10.67 -43.29
CA ALA A 151 0.95 -11.28 -44.61
C ALA A 151 1.70 -12.62 -44.60
N GLU A 152 1.00 -13.72 -44.88
CA GLU A 152 1.60 -15.06 -44.95
C GLU A 152 2.65 -15.17 -46.08
N PHE A 153 2.55 -14.30 -47.09
CA PHE A 153 3.52 -14.23 -48.20
C PHE A 153 3.76 -12.77 -48.59
N SER A 154 5.01 -12.41 -48.89
CA SER A 154 5.45 -11.08 -49.24
C SER A 154 4.84 -10.47 -50.51
N ASN A 155 4.10 -11.26 -51.33
CA ASN A 155 3.46 -10.84 -52.59
C ASN A 155 1.92 -10.72 -52.52
N GLN A 156 1.29 -10.86 -51.34
CA GLN A 156 -0.17 -10.71 -51.23
C GLN A 156 -0.64 -9.24 -51.30
N GLU A 157 0.25 -8.28 -51.23
CA GLU A 157 -0.08 -6.84 -51.29
C GLU A 157 -0.20 -6.28 -52.74
N CYS A 158 0.12 -7.06 -53.78
CA CYS A 158 0.21 -6.54 -55.16
C CYS A 158 -1.08 -6.74 -56.00
N TYR A 159 -2.15 -7.28 -55.44
CA TYR A 159 -3.38 -7.55 -56.23
C TYR A 159 -4.64 -7.12 -55.48
N THR A 160 -4.75 -5.80 -55.24
CA THR A 160 -6.05 -5.14 -55.02
C THR A 160 -6.05 -3.74 -55.60
#